data_54728f1092d487a56786fec661da605c
#
_entry.id   54728f1092d487a56786fec661da605c
#
_cell.length_a   1.000
_cell.length_b   1.000
_cell.length_c   1.000
_cell.angle_alpha   90.00
_cell.angle_beta   90.00
_cell.angle_gamma   90.00
#
_symmetry.space_group_name_H-M   'P 1'
#
loop_
_entity.id
_entity.type
_entity.pdbx_description
1 polymer ?
#
loop_
_entity_poly.entity_id
_entity_poly.type
_entity_poly.pdbx_seq_one_letter_code
_entity_poly.pdbx_strand_id
1 'polypeptide(L)'
;VIVQRNRIHHPRYGANSWSFGHPLGPQGIGFEESAGGNHVFRFNEIYSSDGHYFNDGIGEGYNFSAVGFPHADSDIYGNLITHCWDDAIEAEGGNRNVRIWGNYMDRTMIGVATTATHTGPVYIFRNVHNRSRKLSTVSTDLDSGSTFSKSGTNGAFGDGRRYLFHNTTLQATTTGMTYPLGVHTGLTGPGVPMTNTVSRNNIYHIKKTWWSAIDPTGGTGNDLDYDLFNGNVLASGAETHGLVGTPIYEAGHGWVSESNGWYQQAPTSPGYDRGARLPNFNDSFTGAAPDMGAAEAGRPAMRFGLKAAAPASATSDAAATR
;
A
#
# COMPACT_ATOMS: atom_id res chain seq x y z
N VAL A 1 6.76 -19.83 7.36
CA VAL A 1 6.94 -19.13 8.64
C VAL A 1 5.73 -18.28 8.92
N ILE A 2 5.34 -18.14 10.21
CA ILE A 2 4.31 -17.20 10.65
C ILE A 2 4.94 -16.22 11.64
N VAL A 3 4.94 -14.93 11.28
CA VAL A 3 5.38 -13.82 12.13
C VAL A 3 4.17 -12.98 12.48
N GLN A 4 3.74 -13.00 13.72
CA GLN A 4 2.49 -12.35 14.09
C GLN A 4 2.52 -11.73 15.49
N ARG A 5 1.76 -10.64 15.67
CA ARG A 5 1.50 -9.99 16.95
C ARG A 5 2.75 -9.56 17.71
N ASN A 6 3.77 -9.15 16.95
CA ASN A 6 4.97 -8.59 17.52
C ASN A 6 4.89 -7.07 17.58
N ARG A 7 5.60 -6.48 18.53
CA ARG A 7 5.97 -5.07 18.55
C ARG A 7 7.44 -4.94 18.25
N ILE A 8 7.76 -4.28 17.16
CA ILE A 8 9.12 -4.03 16.70
C ILE A 8 9.25 -2.52 16.57
N HIS A 9 10.09 -1.93 17.40
CA HIS A 9 10.09 -0.48 17.48
C HIS A 9 11.42 0.12 17.90
N HIS A 10 11.62 1.39 17.56
CA HIS A 10 12.70 2.24 17.99
C HIS A 10 14.07 1.54 17.94
N PRO A 11 14.55 1.23 16.73
CA PRO A 11 15.88 0.62 16.59
C PRO A 11 16.90 1.54 17.23
N ARG A 12 17.92 0.95 17.87
CA ARG A 12 18.97 1.72 18.58
C ARG A 12 19.65 2.73 17.68
N TYR A 13 19.88 2.35 16.44
CA TYR A 13 20.40 3.19 15.39
C TYR A 13 19.36 3.22 14.26
N GLY A 14 18.91 4.41 13.87
CA GLY A 14 18.02 4.57 12.72
C GLY A 14 18.77 4.39 11.40
N ALA A 15 18.03 4.09 10.35
CA ALA A 15 18.56 4.16 8.99
C ALA A 15 18.89 5.61 8.62
N ASN A 16 19.85 5.80 7.71
CA ASN A 16 20.09 7.12 7.14
C ASN A 16 18.95 7.55 6.23
N SER A 17 18.75 8.85 6.14
CA SER A 17 17.79 9.40 5.18
C SER A 17 18.34 9.40 3.75
N TRP A 18 17.45 9.53 2.78
CA TRP A 18 17.79 9.67 1.37
C TRP A 18 18.75 10.85 1.07
N SER A 19 18.84 11.85 1.93
CA SER A 19 19.84 12.93 1.79
C SER A 19 21.29 12.45 1.86
N PHE A 20 21.51 11.30 2.43
CA PHE A 20 22.83 10.67 2.57
C PHE A 20 23.02 9.46 1.63
N GLY A 21 22.21 9.34 0.63
CA GLY A 21 22.19 8.22 -0.30
C GLY A 21 21.04 7.23 -0.03
N HIS A 22 21.05 6.10 -0.70
CA HIS A 22 20.04 5.07 -0.46
C HIS A 22 20.00 4.71 1.02
N PRO A 23 18.83 4.66 1.66
CA PRO A 23 18.75 4.31 3.07
C PRO A 23 19.40 2.96 3.36
N LEU A 24 20.22 2.94 4.38
CA LEU A 24 20.87 1.74 4.90
C LEU A 24 20.64 1.70 6.41
N GLY A 25 20.22 0.57 6.92
CA GLY A 25 19.97 0.46 8.34
C GLY A 25 19.01 -0.68 8.70
N PRO A 26 18.42 -0.62 9.88
CA PRO A 26 17.55 -1.67 10.38
C PRO A 26 16.29 -1.80 9.56
N GLN A 27 15.90 -3.02 9.26
CA GLN A 27 14.58 -3.39 8.80
C GLN A 27 13.72 -3.82 10.00
N GLY A 28 12.41 -3.62 9.91
CA GLY A 28 11.49 -4.09 10.95
C GLY A 28 11.44 -5.62 10.99
N ILE A 29 11.16 -6.22 9.85
CA ILE A 29 11.24 -7.68 9.63
C ILE A 29 12.00 -7.88 8.32
N GLY A 30 13.26 -8.28 8.44
CA GLY A 30 14.09 -8.69 7.29
C GLY A 30 13.93 -10.19 7.02
N PHE A 31 14.01 -10.59 5.78
CA PHE A 31 13.89 -11.97 5.36
C PHE A 31 14.84 -12.26 4.20
N GLU A 32 15.38 -13.48 4.17
CA GLU A 32 16.24 -13.91 3.07
C GLU A 32 15.43 -14.40 1.88
N GLU A 33 15.79 -14.03 0.67
CA GLU A 33 15.06 -14.43 -0.55
C GLU A 33 15.00 -15.95 -0.75
N SER A 34 15.97 -16.69 -0.24
CA SER A 34 16.05 -18.15 -0.35
C SER A 34 15.06 -18.90 0.55
N ALA A 35 14.30 -18.20 1.36
CA ALA A 35 13.46 -18.81 2.39
C ALA A 35 12.22 -19.56 1.85
N GLY A 36 11.99 -19.55 0.57
CA GLY A 36 10.84 -20.22 -0.07
C GLY A 36 9.54 -19.44 0.08
N GLY A 37 8.42 -20.11 0.11
CA GLY A 37 7.10 -19.51 0.21
C GLY A 37 6.30 -19.96 1.45
N ASN A 38 4.98 -19.79 1.40
CA ASN A 38 4.05 -20.13 2.47
C ASN A 38 4.32 -19.35 3.76
N HIS A 39 4.58 -18.06 3.64
CA HIS A 39 4.83 -17.17 4.76
C HIS A 39 3.60 -16.36 5.12
N VAL A 40 3.45 -16.06 6.41
CA VAL A 40 2.39 -15.18 6.91
C VAL A 40 2.97 -14.14 7.85
N PHE A 41 2.89 -12.87 7.46
CA PHE A 41 3.28 -11.72 8.28
C PHE A 41 2.01 -10.95 8.63
N ARG A 42 1.54 -11.05 9.87
CA ARG A 42 0.24 -10.47 10.22
C ARG A 42 0.18 -9.86 11.61
N PHE A 43 -0.61 -8.79 11.72
CA PHE A 43 -0.95 -8.17 12.99
C PHE A 43 0.27 -7.69 13.79
N ASN A 44 1.37 -7.39 13.11
CA ASN A 44 2.54 -6.81 13.73
C ASN A 44 2.41 -5.29 13.80
N GLU A 45 3.00 -4.71 14.83
CA GLU A 45 3.19 -3.27 14.97
C GLU A 45 4.68 -2.96 14.79
N ILE A 46 5.03 -2.37 13.65
CA ILE A 46 6.39 -1.93 13.32
C ILE A 46 6.34 -0.42 13.33
N TYR A 47 6.86 0.21 14.36
CA TYR A 47 6.72 1.64 14.53
C TYR A 47 7.94 2.29 15.16
N SER A 48 8.12 3.57 14.90
CA SER A 48 9.22 4.32 15.47
C SER A 48 8.84 5.79 15.67
N SER A 49 9.83 6.64 15.80
CA SER A 49 9.72 8.09 15.92
C SER A 49 10.73 8.77 15.02
N ASP A 50 10.60 10.08 14.86
CA ASP A 50 11.56 10.90 14.14
C ASP A 50 12.99 10.67 14.69
N GLY A 51 13.94 10.48 13.81
CA GLY A 51 15.35 10.18 14.15
C GLY A 51 15.71 8.71 14.35
N HIS A 52 14.71 7.81 14.37
CA HIS A 52 14.91 6.38 14.51
C HIS A 52 14.16 5.57 13.45
N TYR A 53 14.10 6.09 12.22
CA TYR A 53 13.42 5.41 11.12
C TYR A 53 14.05 4.06 10.83
N PHE A 54 13.21 3.13 10.42
CA PHE A 54 13.66 1.92 9.73
C PHE A 54 14.11 2.25 8.30
N ASN A 55 14.89 1.38 7.69
CA ASN A 55 15.02 1.35 6.24
C ASN A 55 13.68 0.94 5.67
N ASP A 56 13.33 -0.35 5.82
CA ASP A 56 12.04 -0.92 5.41
C ASP A 56 11.28 -1.48 6.59
N GLY A 57 9.95 -1.57 6.44
CA GLY A 57 9.11 -2.17 7.46
C GLY A 57 9.15 -3.70 7.42
N ILE A 58 8.80 -4.29 6.30
CA ILE A 58 8.86 -5.74 6.04
C ILE A 58 9.42 -5.94 4.64
N GLY A 59 10.50 -6.68 4.50
CA GLY A 59 11.07 -6.90 3.18
C GLY A 59 12.42 -7.59 3.16
N GLU A 60 13.01 -7.53 2.00
CA GLU A 60 14.37 -7.99 1.72
C GLU A 60 15.09 -6.98 0.82
N GLY A 61 16.39 -7.15 0.63
CA GLY A 61 17.22 -6.22 -0.12
C GLY A 61 17.50 -6.59 -1.58
N TYR A 62 16.77 -7.50 -2.21
CA TYR A 62 17.06 -8.01 -3.56
C TYR A 62 15.91 -7.75 -4.54
N ASN A 63 15.85 -6.55 -5.07
CA ASN A 63 14.76 -6.08 -5.94
C ASN A 63 14.61 -6.90 -7.24
N PHE A 64 15.71 -7.37 -7.82
CA PHE A 64 15.73 -8.02 -9.12
C PHE A 64 16.18 -9.46 -9.01
N SER A 65 15.35 -10.29 -8.41
CA SER A 65 15.60 -11.70 -8.19
C SER A 65 14.53 -12.57 -8.85
N ALA A 66 14.91 -13.74 -9.32
CA ALA A 66 13.96 -14.74 -9.80
C ALA A 66 13.21 -15.44 -8.64
N VAL A 67 13.71 -15.32 -7.42
CA VAL A 67 13.10 -15.87 -6.21
C VAL A 67 12.22 -14.81 -5.55
N GLY A 68 12.81 -13.72 -5.09
CA GLY A 68 12.11 -12.59 -4.46
C GLY A 68 11.57 -12.90 -3.07
N PHE A 69 10.96 -11.86 -2.47
CA PHE A 69 10.29 -11.91 -1.19
C PHE A 69 8.84 -11.43 -1.35
N PRO A 70 7.86 -12.05 -0.71
CA PRO A 70 7.89 -13.29 0.10
C PRO A 70 7.77 -14.58 -0.73
N HIS A 71 8.16 -14.58 -1.97
CA HIS A 71 8.27 -15.62 -2.95
C HIS A 71 6.93 -16.20 -3.40
N ALA A 72 6.36 -17.20 -2.70
CA ALA A 72 5.16 -17.87 -3.18
C ALA A 72 4.13 -18.12 -2.07
N ASP A 73 2.85 -18.11 -2.44
CA ASP A 73 1.73 -18.55 -1.60
C ASP A 73 1.75 -17.89 -0.19
N SER A 74 2.04 -16.59 -0.16
CA SER A 74 2.34 -15.87 1.08
C SER A 74 1.38 -14.72 1.31
N ASP A 75 1.18 -14.36 2.58
CA ASP A 75 0.29 -13.29 3.00
C ASP A 75 1.01 -12.27 3.90
N ILE A 76 0.83 -10.98 3.60
CA ILE A 76 1.25 -9.87 4.46
C ILE A 76 0.00 -9.04 4.75
N TYR A 77 -0.55 -9.15 5.98
CA TYR A 77 -1.81 -8.49 6.24
C TYR A 77 -2.04 -8.00 7.67
N GLY A 78 -2.88 -7.00 7.80
CA GLY A 78 -3.32 -6.47 9.09
C GLY A 78 -2.19 -5.86 9.91
N ASN A 79 -1.06 -5.55 9.32
CA ASN A 79 0.06 -4.93 10.02
C ASN A 79 -0.12 -3.41 10.12
N LEU A 80 0.50 -2.83 11.14
CA LEU A 80 0.70 -1.38 11.27
C LEU A 80 2.19 -1.12 11.11
N ILE A 81 2.54 -0.29 10.13
CA ILE A 81 3.94 0.00 9.77
C ILE A 81 4.13 1.51 9.69
N THR A 82 5.09 2.03 10.41
CA THR A 82 5.37 3.47 10.40
C THR A 82 6.85 3.78 10.44
N HIS A 83 7.21 4.96 9.93
CA HIS A 83 8.57 5.49 9.98
C HIS A 83 9.61 4.65 9.25
N CYS A 84 9.42 4.47 7.96
CA CYS A 84 10.42 3.91 7.06
C CYS A 84 10.96 4.99 6.12
N TRP A 85 12.28 5.03 5.97
CA TRP A 85 12.91 5.91 4.99
C TRP A 85 12.68 5.42 3.56
N ASP A 86 12.47 4.13 3.39
CA ASP A 86 12.15 3.51 2.11
C ASP A 86 10.77 2.83 2.17
N ASP A 87 10.66 1.57 1.90
CA ASP A 87 9.40 0.87 1.70
C ASP A 87 8.74 0.44 3.03
N ALA A 88 7.42 0.58 3.13
CA ALA A 88 6.72 -0.07 4.24
C ALA A 88 6.70 -1.58 4.05
N ILE A 89 6.46 -2.02 2.83
CA ILE A 89 6.50 -3.43 2.43
C ILE A 89 7.25 -3.53 1.12
N GLU A 90 8.40 -4.18 1.13
CA GLU A 90 9.19 -4.50 -0.04
C GLU A 90 8.92 -5.95 -0.43
N ALA A 91 8.15 -6.14 -1.50
CA ALA A 91 7.69 -7.45 -1.98
C ALA A 91 8.02 -7.58 -3.47
N GLU A 92 9.28 -7.77 -3.77
CA GLU A 92 9.85 -7.70 -5.12
C GLU A 92 10.41 -9.04 -5.59
N GLY A 93 10.69 -9.16 -6.88
CA GLY A 93 11.27 -10.36 -7.48
C GLY A 93 10.27 -11.40 -7.96
N GLY A 94 10.64 -12.67 -7.86
CA GLY A 94 9.91 -13.83 -8.41
C GLY A 94 8.62 -14.22 -7.69
N ASN A 95 7.95 -13.27 -7.07
CA ASN A 95 6.72 -13.48 -6.31
C ASN A 95 5.60 -14.07 -7.15
N ARG A 96 4.88 -15.04 -6.58
CA ARG A 96 3.69 -15.65 -7.17
C ARG A 96 2.63 -15.97 -6.12
N ASN A 97 1.39 -15.67 -6.42
CA ASN A 97 0.25 -15.86 -5.51
C ASN A 97 0.51 -15.24 -4.13
N VAL A 98 1.00 -14.01 -4.15
CA VAL A 98 1.28 -13.22 -2.93
C VAL A 98 0.13 -12.27 -2.70
N ARG A 99 -0.33 -12.15 -1.45
CA ARG A 99 -1.44 -11.29 -1.05
C ARG A 99 -0.98 -10.30 0.03
N ILE A 100 -1.10 -9.01 -0.27
CA ILE A 100 -0.73 -7.91 0.63
C ILE A 100 -1.99 -7.10 0.88
N TRP A 101 -2.57 -7.22 2.09
CA TRP A 101 -3.90 -6.66 2.30
C TRP A 101 -4.18 -6.18 3.73
N GLY A 102 -5.04 -5.19 3.84
CA GLY A 102 -5.48 -4.70 5.13
C GLY A 102 -4.36 -4.16 6.02
N ASN A 103 -3.27 -3.68 5.44
CA ASN A 103 -2.18 -3.06 6.18
C ASN A 103 -2.41 -1.54 6.28
N TYR A 104 -1.93 -0.96 7.38
CA TYR A 104 -1.83 0.47 7.56
C TYR A 104 -0.38 0.90 7.54
N MET A 105 -0.07 1.84 6.66
CA MET A 105 1.27 2.37 6.47
C MET A 105 1.23 3.88 6.63
N ASP A 106 2.15 4.43 7.40
CA ASP A 106 2.21 5.86 7.70
C ASP A 106 3.65 6.35 7.83
N ARG A 107 3.97 7.49 7.29
CA ARG A 107 5.34 8.05 7.27
C ARG A 107 6.37 7.08 6.67
N THR A 108 6.03 6.49 5.57
CA THR A 108 6.93 5.68 4.76
C THR A 108 7.12 6.33 3.40
N MET A 109 8.21 6.11 2.73
CA MET A 109 8.40 6.67 1.39
C MET A 109 7.44 5.99 0.41
N ILE A 110 7.42 4.68 0.42
CA ILE A 110 6.58 3.86 -0.44
C ILE A 110 5.68 3.00 0.44
N GLY A 111 4.46 2.76 0.01
CA GLY A 111 3.54 1.86 0.70
C GLY A 111 3.91 0.41 0.42
N VAL A 112 3.85 0.00 -0.84
CA VAL A 112 4.18 -1.37 -1.27
C VAL A 112 5.08 -1.30 -2.51
N ALA A 113 6.28 -1.81 -2.39
CA ALA A 113 7.20 -1.94 -3.50
C ALA A 113 7.05 -3.30 -4.18
N THR A 114 6.93 -3.28 -5.49
CA THR A 114 6.83 -4.49 -6.35
C THR A 114 7.61 -4.31 -7.65
N THR A 115 8.67 -3.54 -7.62
CA THR A 115 9.58 -3.34 -8.76
C THR A 115 10.83 -4.22 -8.63
N ALA A 116 10.91 -5.35 -9.33
CA ALA A 116 9.87 -5.79 -10.25
C ALA A 116 9.14 -7.02 -9.71
N THR A 117 7.92 -7.26 -10.21
CA THR A 117 7.26 -8.56 -10.06
C THR A 117 7.60 -9.40 -11.28
N HIS A 118 8.37 -10.47 -11.10
CA HIS A 118 8.86 -11.28 -12.22
C HIS A 118 7.84 -12.34 -12.68
N THR A 119 7.15 -12.98 -11.74
CA THR A 119 6.23 -14.09 -12.03
C THR A 119 4.77 -13.67 -11.88
N GLY A 120 4.38 -13.19 -10.71
CA GLY A 120 2.99 -12.88 -10.37
C GLY A 120 2.08 -14.13 -10.25
N PRO A 121 0.80 -13.97 -9.92
CA PRO A 121 0.18 -12.71 -9.55
C PRO A 121 0.58 -12.23 -8.14
N VAL A 122 0.57 -10.92 -7.98
CA VAL A 122 0.63 -10.27 -6.67
C VAL A 122 -0.66 -9.47 -6.50
N TYR A 123 -1.33 -9.65 -5.37
CA TYR A 123 -2.58 -8.97 -5.03
C TYR A 123 -2.34 -7.97 -3.90
N ILE A 124 -2.66 -6.72 -4.14
CA ILE A 124 -2.50 -5.62 -3.19
C ILE A 124 -3.88 -5.00 -2.98
N PHE A 125 -4.50 -5.25 -1.82
CA PHE A 125 -5.88 -4.81 -1.64
C PHE A 125 -6.23 -4.38 -0.22
N ARG A 126 -7.14 -3.42 -0.12
CA ARG A 126 -7.63 -2.87 1.14
C ARG A 126 -6.52 -2.38 2.08
N ASN A 127 -5.42 -1.89 1.51
CA ASN A 127 -4.37 -1.24 2.29
C ASN A 127 -4.65 0.26 2.40
N VAL A 128 -4.17 0.85 3.49
CA VAL A 128 -4.17 2.30 3.70
C VAL A 128 -2.74 2.79 3.78
N HIS A 129 -2.35 3.66 2.85
CA HIS A 129 -1.10 4.39 2.90
C HIS A 129 -1.42 5.85 3.21
N ASN A 130 -1.11 6.27 4.41
CA ASN A 130 -1.46 7.59 4.88
C ASN A 130 -0.40 8.61 4.45
N ARG A 131 0.33 9.20 5.35
CA ARG A 131 1.30 10.25 5.06
C ARG A 131 2.60 9.64 4.53
N SER A 132 3.25 10.33 3.61
CA SER A 132 4.65 10.04 3.35
C SER A 132 5.51 10.33 4.59
N ARG A 133 6.75 9.85 4.58
CA ARG A 133 7.70 10.12 5.65
C ARG A 133 7.81 11.62 5.92
N LYS A 134 8.05 11.98 7.16
CA LYS A 134 8.34 13.35 7.51
C LYS A 134 9.69 13.77 6.94
N LEU A 135 9.76 14.97 6.40
CA LEU A 135 11.02 15.60 6.14
C LEU A 135 11.85 15.65 7.43
N SER A 136 13.09 15.23 7.34
CA SER A 136 14.02 15.47 8.42
C SER A 136 14.28 16.98 8.55
N THR A 137 14.98 17.36 9.58
CA THR A 137 15.51 18.74 9.71
C THR A 137 16.54 19.07 8.63
N VAL A 138 16.96 18.10 7.83
CA VAL A 138 17.86 18.29 6.69
C VAL A 138 17.02 18.75 5.51
N SER A 139 17.25 19.97 5.05
CA SER A 139 16.46 20.65 4.02
C SER A 139 16.44 19.94 2.63
N THR A 140 17.29 18.97 2.44
CA THR A 140 17.40 18.17 1.20
C THR A 140 16.64 16.86 1.25
N ASP A 141 16.08 16.47 2.38
CA ASP A 141 15.17 15.33 2.49
C ASP A 141 13.84 15.70 1.85
N LEU A 142 13.80 15.51 0.56
CA LEU A 142 12.63 15.82 -0.22
C LEU A 142 11.57 14.73 0.00
N ASP A 143 10.35 15.16 0.18
CA ASP A 143 9.17 14.30 0.09
C ASP A 143 8.90 13.86 -1.34
N SER A 144 9.89 13.98 -2.20
CA SER A 144 9.82 13.58 -3.57
C SER A 144 9.88 12.07 -3.68
N GLY A 145 8.98 11.51 -4.45
CA GLY A 145 8.98 10.10 -4.76
C GLY A 145 8.18 9.20 -3.82
N SER A 146 7.45 9.74 -2.88
CA SER A 146 6.49 8.96 -2.11
C SER A 146 5.37 8.46 -3.00
N THR A 147 5.14 7.17 -3.02
CA THR A 147 4.07 6.54 -3.78
C THR A 147 3.43 5.41 -2.97
N PHE A 148 2.15 5.14 -3.24
CA PHE A 148 1.52 3.98 -2.63
C PHE A 148 2.11 2.68 -3.17
N SER A 149 2.18 2.52 -4.48
CA SER A 149 2.70 1.30 -5.09
C SER A 149 3.78 1.60 -6.12
N LYS A 150 4.99 1.15 -5.83
CA LYS A 150 6.12 1.13 -6.77
C LYS A 150 5.99 -0.15 -7.60
N SER A 151 5.66 -0.02 -8.89
CA SER A 151 5.22 -1.13 -9.73
C SER A 151 5.93 -1.22 -11.09
N GLY A 152 7.11 -0.69 -11.21
CA GLY A 152 7.90 -0.73 -12.45
C GLY A 152 8.42 -2.12 -12.83
N THR A 153 9.04 -2.21 -13.98
CA THR A 153 9.74 -3.40 -14.47
C THR A 153 11.20 -3.08 -14.72
N ASN A 154 12.02 -4.10 -14.78
CA ASN A 154 13.42 -3.96 -15.15
C ASN A 154 13.79 -5.08 -16.12
N GLY A 155 13.92 -4.75 -17.40
CA GLY A 155 14.48 -5.58 -18.45
C GLY A 155 14.18 -7.10 -18.34
N ALA A 156 15.08 -7.84 -17.71
CA ALA A 156 14.93 -9.28 -17.53
C ALA A 156 13.92 -9.67 -16.42
N PHE A 157 13.51 -8.72 -15.60
CA PHE A 157 12.58 -8.94 -14.48
C PHE A 157 11.37 -8.03 -14.66
N GLY A 158 10.19 -8.59 -14.55
CA GLY A 158 8.95 -7.86 -14.77
C GLY A 158 7.91 -8.74 -15.44
N ASP A 159 6.85 -8.13 -15.94
CA ASP A 159 5.74 -8.77 -16.66
C ASP A 159 4.84 -9.67 -15.80
N GLY A 160 5.17 -9.94 -14.54
CA GLY A 160 4.27 -10.60 -13.61
C GLY A 160 3.02 -9.75 -13.37
N ARG A 161 1.86 -10.40 -13.33
CA ARG A 161 0.58 -9.71 -13.13
C ARG A 161 0.47 -9.16 -11.70
N ARG A 162 0.06 -7.88 -11.58
CA ARG A 162 -0.28 -7.24 -10.32
C ARG A 162 -1.73 -6.81 -10.32
N TYR A 163 -2.38 -6.93 -9.16
CA TYR A 163 -3.76 -6.50 -8.95
C TYR A 163 -3.81 -5.55 -7.76
N LEU A 164 -4.26 -4.33 -7.99
CA LEU A 164 -4.44 -3.31 -6.96
C LEU A 164 -5.93 -3.02 -6.83
N PHE A 165 -6.53 -3.43 -5.71
CA PHE A 165 -7.97 -3.31 -5.51
C PHE A 165 -8.30 -2.65 -4.17
N HIS A 166 -9.20 -1.68 -4.18
CA HIS A 166 -9.71 -1.09 -2.94
C HIS A 166 -8.61 -0.57 -1.99
N ASN A 167 -7.55 0.01 -2.49
CA ASN A 167 -6.57 0.65 -1.62
C ASN A 167 -6.91 2.13 -1.45
N THR A 168 -6.44 2.73 -0.36
CA THR A 168 -6.53 4.17 -0.13
C THR A 168 -5.16 4.74 0.15
N THR A 169 -4.71 5.68 -0.67
CA THR A 169 -3.57 6.52 -0.34
C THR A 169 -4.04 7.94 -0.06
N LEU A 170 -3.54 8.54 1.00
CA LEU A 170 -3.91 9.87 1.42
C LEU A 170 -2.72 10.67 1.90
N GLN A 171 -2.58 11.86 1.37
CA GLN A 171 -1.65 12.85 1.87
C GLN A 171 -2.37 13.84 2.78
N ALA A 172 -2.53 13.49 4.04
CA ALA A 172 -3.11 14.38 5.02
C ALA A 172 -2.22 15.60 5.24
N THR A 173 -2.84 16.79 5.25
CA THR A 173 -2.18 17.98 5.79
C THR A 173 -2.27 17.92 7.29
N THR A 174 -1.16 17.70 7.98
CA THR A 174 -1.11 17.79 9.43
C THR A 174 -0.73 19.21 9.85
N THR A 175 -1.40 19.71 10.88
CA THR A 175 -1.11 21.01 11.46
C THR A 175 0.35 21.05 11.93
N GLY A 176 1.08 22.11 11.58
CA GLY A 176 2.49 22.29 11.98
C GLY A 176 3.53 21.72 11.02
N MET A 177 3.14 21.11 9.93
CA MET A 177 4.08 20.72 8.87
C MET A 177 4.23 21.84 7.85
N THR A 178 5.42 22.41 7.78
CA THR A 178 5.73 23.51 6.87
C THR A 178 5.82 23.10 5.41
N TYR A 179 6.06 21.82 5.15
CA TYR A 179 6.21 21.29 3.80
C TYR A 179 5.10 20.30 3.46
N PRO A 180 4.64 20.33 2.21
CA PRO A 180 3.75 19.30 1.75
C PRO A 180 4.50 17.98 1.78
N LEU A 181 4.13 17.11 2.69
CA LEU A 181 4.49 15.72 2.59
C LEU A 181 3.84 15.21 1.31
N GLY A 182 4.64 14.99 0.27
CA GLY A 182 4.08 14.75 -1.04
C GLY A 182 4.12 13.29 -1.41
N VAL A 183 2.99 12.65 -1.61
CA VAL A 183 2.92 11.56 -2.56
C VAL A 183 2.77 12.19 -3.92
N HIS A 184 3.69 11.94 -4.80
CA HIS A 184 3.60 12.40 -6.16
C HIS A 184 2.59 11.58 -6.93
N THR A 185 2.54 10.29 -6.63
CA THR A 185 1.74 9.33 -7.38
C THR A 185 1.16 8.28 -6.45
N GLY A 186 -0.05 7.89 -6.71
CA GLY A 186 -0.67 6.74 -6.03
C GLY A 186 -0.12 5.43 -6.60
N LEU A 187 0.05 5.37 -7.90
CA LEU A 187 0.53 4.21 -8.64
C LEU A 187 1.55 4.67 -9.67
N THR A 188 2.74 4.12 -9.65
CA THR A 188 3.83 4.51 -10.55
C THR A 188 4.82 3.39 -10.83
N GLY A 189 5.49 3.51 -11.98
CA GLY A 189 6.71 2.78 -12.30
C GLY A 189 7.91 3.72 -12.22
N PRO A 190 8.62 3.85 -11.10
CA PRO A 190 9.63 4.87 -10.88
C PRO A 190 10.81 4.73 -11.85
N GLY A 191 10.83 5.56 -12.89
CA GLY A 191 11.87 5.59 -13.90
C GLY A 191 11.93 4.38 -14.85
N VAL A 192 11.02 3.41 -14.68
CA VAL A 192 10.93 2.21 -15.51
C VAL A 192 9.46 1.91 -15.79
N PRO A 193 9.13 1.29 -16.94
CA PRO A 193 7.74 1.05 -17.32
C PRO A 193 7.00 0.17 -16.31
N MET A 194 5.77 0.51 -16.01
CA MET A 194 4.84 -0.36 -15.31
C MET A 194 4.05 -1.17 -16.32
N THR A 195 4.08 -2.50 -16.20
CA THR A 195 3.41 -3.40 -17.12
C THR A 195 2.45 -4.34 -16.39
N ASN A 196 1.48 -4.90 -17.12
CA ASN A 196 0.60 -5.97 -16.65
C ASN A 196 -0.09 -5.71 -15.30
N THR A 197 -0.42 -4.46 -15.01
CA THR A 197 -1.04 -4.06 -13.75
C THR A 197 -2.52 -3.79 -13.95
N VAL A 198 -3.35 -4.33 -13.06
CA VAL A 198 -4.80 -4.07 -13.00
C VAL A 198 -5.09 -3.22 -11.77
N SER A 199 -5.73 -2.07 -11.96
CA SER A 199 -6.14 -1.17 -10.89
C SER A 199 -7.65 -0.99 -10.90
N ARG A 200 -8.30 -1.20 -9.74
CA ARG A 200 -9.76 -1.04 -9.58
C ARG A 200 -10.13 -0.56 -8.18
N ASN A 201 -11.05 0.35 -8.13
CA ASN A 201 -11.68 0.81 -6.89
C ASN A 201 -10.70 1.40 -5.86
N ASN A 202 -9.54 1.87 -6.28
CA ASN A 202 -8.61 2.52 -5.38
C ASN A 202 -8.95 4.00 -5.20
N ILE A 203 -8.47 4.59 -4.13
CA ILE A 203 -8.44 6.04 -3.91
C ILE A 203 -6.99 6.51 -3.96
N TYR A 204 -6.67 7.30 -4.96
CA TYR A 204 -5.40 8.00 -5.10
C TYR A 204 -5.58 9.48 -4.74
N HIS A 205 -5.61 9.76 -3.44
CA HIS A 205 -5.79 11.11 -2.92
C HIS A 205 -4.45 11.83 -2.83
N ILE A 206 -4.14 12.58 -3.87
CA ILE A 206 -2.90 13.31 -4.03
C ILE A 206 -3.01 14.71 -3.42
N LYS A 207 -2.01 15.14 -2.68
CA LYS A 207 -2.03 16.44 -2.00
C LYS A 207 -2.01 17.61 -2.99
N LYS A 208 -1.25 17.47 -4.06
CA LYS A 208 -1.15 18.48 -5.11
C LYS A 208 -1.73 17.92 -6.39
N THR A 209 -2.87 18.43 -6.77
CA THR A 209 -3.67 17.93 -7.89
C THR A 209 -2.97 17.98 -9.27
N TRP A 210 -1.90 18.76 -9.39
CA TRP A 210 -1.08 18.80 -10.60
C TRP A 210 -0.03 17.68 -10.67
N TRP A 211 0.10 16.86 -9.62
CA TRP A 211 0.93 15.66 -9.64
C TRP A 211 0.17 14.46 -10.19
N SER A 212 0.92 13.45 -10.61
CA SER A 212 0.33 12.23 -11.14
C SER A 212 -0.26 11.39 -10.02
N ALA A 213 -1.51 10.98 -10.18
CA ALA A 213 -2.12 9.93 -9.38
C ALA A 213 -1.73 8.54 -9.93
N ILE A 214 -1.64 8.44 -11.26
CA ILE A 214 -1.27 7.21 -11.96
C ILE A 214 -0.26 7.57 -13.06
N ASP A 215 0.91 6.94 -13.00
CA ASP A 215 1.99 7.13 -13.98
C ASP A 215 2.64 5.77 -14.33
N PRO A 216 2.21 5.12 -15.41
CA PRO A 216 2.80 3.86 -15.85
C PRO A 216 4.17 4.04 -16.55
N THR A 217 4.67 5.25 -16.67
CA THR A 217 5.96 5.54 -17.35
C THR A 217 6.04 4.90 -18.75
N GLY A 218 4.94 4.98 -19.52
CA GLY A 218 4.86 4.43 -20.87
C GLY A 218 4.74 2.91 -20.97
N GLY A 219 4.56 2.21 -19.87
CA GLY A 219 4.41 0.75 -19.87
C GLY A 219 3.10 0.25 -20.47
N THR A 220 3.06 -0.99 -20.86
CA THR A 220 1.95 -1.62 -21.59
C THR A 220 1.31 -2.78 -20.84
N GLY A 221 0.16 -3.28 -21.34
CA GLY A 221 -0.56 -4.39 -20.73
C GLY A 221 -1.28 -4.04 -19.44
N ASN A 222 -1.34 -2.76 -19.09
CA ASN A 222 -2.05 -2.27 -17.93
C ASN A 222 -3.55 -2.16 -18.24
N ASP A 223 -4.36 -2.44 -17.22
CA ASP A 223 -5.80 -2.28 -17.24
C ASP A 223 -6.20 -1.47 -15.98
N LEU A 224 -6.26 -0.15 -16.15
CA LEU A 224 -6.42 0.84 -15.09
C LEU A 224 -7.76 1.52 -15.30
N ASP A 225 -8.72 1.24 -14.40
CA ASP A 225 -10.08 1.78 -14.52
C ASP A 225 -10.84 1.71 -13.19
N TYR A 226 -11.91 2.48 -13.06
CA TYR A 226 -12.75 2.54 -11.85
C TYR A 226 -12.03 3.02 -10.58
N ASP A 227 -10.99 3.82 -10.69
CA ASP A 227 -10.33 4.42 -9.53
C ASP A 227 -10.86 5.83 -9.25
N LEU A 228 -10.77 6.30 -8.02
CA LEU A 228 -11.03 7.68 -7.63
C LEU A 228 -9.71 8.41 -7.41
N PHE A 229 -9.51 9.50 -8.10
CA PHE A 229 -8.27 10.26 -8.02
C PHE A 229 -8.50 11.77 -8.19
N ASN A 230 -7.63 12.57 -7.59
CA ASN A 230 -7.62 14.02 -7.72
C ASN A 230 -6.36 14.57 -8.39
N GLY A 231 -5.44 13.71 -8.82
CA GLY A 231 -4.23 14.04 -9.57
C GLY A 231 -4.36 13.68 -11.05
N ASN A 232 -3.24 13.79 -11.79
CA ASN A 232 -3.20 13.47 -13.21
C ASN A 232 -3.06 11.95 -13.45
N VAL A 233 -3.65 11.49 -14.54
CA VAL A 233 -3.45 10.14 -15.09
C VAL A 233 -2.63 10.26 -16.36
N LEU A 234 -1.43 9.70 -16.38
CA LEU A 234 -0.49 9.80 -17.51
C LEU A 234 -0.58 8.58 -18.44
N ALA A 235 -1.67 7.83 -18.38
CA ALA A 235 -1.93 6.68 -19.23
C ALA A 235 -3.05 7.00 -20.23
N SER A 236 -2.75 7.05 -21.52
CA SER A 236 -3.77 7.25 -22.54
C SER A 236 -4.76 6.07 -22.56
N GLY A 237 -6.05 6.38 -22.55
CA GLY A 237 -7.13 5.39 -22.56
C GLY A 237 -7.39 4.68 -21.24
N ALA A 238 -6.67 5.02 -20.17
CA ALA A 238 -6.98 4.55 -18.82
C ALA A 238 -8.13 5.34 -18.19
N GLU A 239 -8.70 4.80 -17.12
CA GLU A 239 -9.70 5.44 -16.27
C GLU A 239 -10.94 5.94 -17.03
N THR A 240 -11.41 5.14 -18.00
CA THR A 240 -12.61 5.51 -18.78
C THR A 240 -13.87 5.54 -17.92
N HIS A 241 -13.90 4.78 -16.82
CA HIS A 241 -14.94 4.81 -15.78
C HIS A 241 -14.40 5.34 -14.44
N GLY A 242 -13.17 5.83 -14.42
CA GLY A 242 -12.56 6.44 -13.26
C GLY A 242 -13.24 7.75 -12.87
N LEU A 243 -13.14 8.10 -11.61
CA LEU A 243 -13.76 9.31 -11.05
C LEU A 243 -12.71 10.34 -10.70
N VAL A 244 -12.80 11.50 -11.32
CA VAL A 244 -11.94 12.64 -10.99
C VAL A 244 -12.58 13.44 -9.86
N GLY A 245 -11.93 13.53 -8.71
CA GLY A 245 -12.45 14.29 -7.59
C GLY A 245 -11.65 14.10 -6.32
N THR A 246 -11.85 14.99 -5.37
CA THR A 246 -11.25 14.85 -4.03
C THR A 246 -12.18 14.01 -3.16
N PRO A 247 -11.69 12.92 -2.56
CA PRO A 247 -12.48 12.13 -1.63
C PRO A 247 -12.94 12.96 -0.43
N ILE A 248 -14.15 12.68 0.06
CA ILE A 248 -14.71 13.27 1.28
C ILE A 248 -14.88 12.13 2.28
N TYR A 249 -14.27 12.27 3.44
CA TYR A 249 -14.34 11.25 4.48
C TYR A 249 -15.35 11.62 5.55
N GLU A 250 -15.93 10.60 6.18
CA GLU A 250 -16.81 10.76 7.33
C GLU A 250 -16.13 11.54 8.47
N ALA A 251 -16.90 12.27 9.25
CA ALA A 251 -16.38 13.02 10.39
C ALA A 251 -15.66 12.11 11.39
N GLY A 252 -14.43 12.45 11.76
CA GLY A 252 -13.56 11.61 12.60
C GLY A 252 -12.85 10.49 11.87
N HIS A 253 -13.10 10.32 10.58
CA HIS A 253 -12.34 9.44 9.69
C HIS A 253 -11.25 10.22 8.95
N GLY A 254 -10.42 9.54 8.19
CA GLY A 254 -9.20 10.11 7.66
C GLY A 254 -8.04 9.86 8.59
N TRP A 255 -7.03 10.69 8.57
CA TRP A 255 -5.94 10.58 9.53
C TRP A 255 -6.41 11.06 10.91
N VAL A 256 -6.52 10.14 11.84
CA VAL A 256 -6.95 10.42 13.22
C VAL A 256 -5.75 10.43 14.17
N SER A 257 -4.85 9.45 14.00
CA SER A 257 -3.60 9.35 14.76
C SER A 257 -2.65 8.39 14.04
N GLU A 258 -1.41 8.30 14.51
CA GLU A 258 -0.40 7.40 13.96
C GLU A 258 -0.76 5.90 14.06
N SER A 259 -1.76 5.57 14.83
CA SER A 259 -2.20 4.18 15.03
C SER A 259 -3.63 3.90 14.59
N ASN A 260 -4.34 4.88 14.00
CA ASN A 260 -5.79 4.80 13.83
C ASN A 260 -6.32 5.51 12.57
N GLY A 261 -5.54 5.62 11.51
CA GLY A 261 -6.05 6.15 10.25
C GLY A 261 -7.10 5.22 9.66
N TRP A 262 -8.30 5.72 9.52
CA TRP A 262 -9.41 5.01 8.92
C TRP A 262 -10.16 5.94 7.97
N TYR A 263 -10.32 5.50 6.73
CA TYR A 263 -10.74 6.35 5.63
C TYR A 263 -12.05 5.86 5.01
N GLN A 264 -13.11 5.81 5.80
CA GLN A 264 -14.44 5.59 5.30
C GLN A 264 -14.94 6.84 4.57
N GLN A 265 -15.47 6.66 3.39
CA GLN A 265 -16.05 7.76 2.63
C GLN A 265 -17.39 8.23 3.22
N ALA A 266 -17.61 9.54 3.16
CA ALA A 266 -18.93 10.12 3.41
C ALA A 266 -19.87 9.85 2.19
N PRO A 267 -21.21 9.82 2.38
CA PRO A 267 -22.15 9.62 1.28
C PRO A 267 -22.08 10.68 0.17
N THR A 268 -21.46 11.82 0.45
CA THR A 268 -21.22 12.89 -0.54
C THR A 268 -19.91 12.75 -1.29
N SER A 269 -19.12 11.76 -0.97
CA SER A 269 -17.85 11.51 -1.67
C SER A 269 -18.08 10.95 -3.07
N PRO A 270 -17.27 11.34 -4.06
CA PRO A 270 -17.42 10.86 -5.43
C PRO A 270 -17.36 9.33 -5.56
N GLY A 271 -16.61 8.66 -4.71
CA GLY A 271 -16.40 7.20 -4.77
C GLY A 271 -17.35 6.38 -3.91
N TYR A 272 -18.28 7.00 -3.19
CA TYR A 272 -19.29 6.32 -2.38
C TYR A 272 -20.30 5.59 -3.27
N ASP A 273 -20.52 4.29 -3.05
CA ASP A 273 -21.41 3.44 -3.87
C ASP A 273 -21.08 3.48 -5.39
N ARG A 274 -19.83 3.62 -5.78
CA ARG A 274 -19.43 3.79 -7.17
C ARG A 274 -18.36 2.81 -7.67
N GLY A 275 -17.91 1.91 -6.83
CA GLY A 275 -16.92 0.90 -7.20
C GLY A 275 -17.49 -0.19 -8.11
N ALA A 276 -16.63 -0.76 -8.93
CA ALA A 276 -16.93 -1.95 -9.70
C ALA A 276 -17.06 -3.19 -8.79
N ARG A 277 -17.94 -4.11 -9.14
CA ARG A 277 -18.04 -5.39 -8.45
C ARG A 277 -16.88 -6.28 -8.84
N LEU A 278 -16.15 -6.74 -7.84
CA LEU A 278 -14.98 -7.62 -7.98
C LEU A 278 -15.25 -8.89 -7.17
N PRO A 279 -15.67 -10.00 -7.81
CA PRO A 279 -15.96 -11.25 -7.11
C PRO A 279 -14.79 -11.68 -6.22
N ASN A 280 -15.09 -12.14 -5.02
CA ASN A 280 -14.16 -12.53 -3.95
C ASN A 280 -13.42 -11.35 -3.25
N PHE A 281 -13.49 -10.13 -3.75
CA PHE A 281 -12.82 -8.98 -3.13
C PHE A 281 -13.80 -8.03 -2.44
N ASN A 282 -15.01 -7.90 -2.97
CA ASN A 282 -16.00 -6.96 -2.44
C ASN A 282 -17.44 -7.48 -2.40
N ASP A 283 -17.65 -8.79 -2.40
CA ASP A 283 -18.99 -9.41 -2.41
C ASP A 283 -19.88 -8.98 -1.22
N SER A 284 -19.27 -8.57 -0.12
CA SER A 284 -19.96 -8.16 1.09
C SER A 284 -20.15 -6.66 1.23
N PHE A 285 -20.17 -5.90 0.13
CA PHE A 285 -20.43 -4.47 0.17
C PHE A 285 -21.82 -4.14 0.72
N THR A 286 -22.00 -2.92 1.18
CA THR A 286 -23.28 -2.34 1.60
C THR A 286 -23.68 -1.24 0.62
N GLY A 287 -24.98 -0.90 0.55
CA GLY A 287 -25.42 0.14 -0.37
C GLY A 287 -25.71 -0.36 -1.79
N ALA A 288 -25.64 0.52 -2.77
CA ALA A 288 -26.00 0.25 -4.17
C ALA A 288 -24.85 -0.43 -4.96
N ALA A 289 -23.62 -0.11 -4.60
CA ALA A 289 -22.40 -0.67 -5.16
C ALA A 289 -21.29 -0.62 -4.10
N PRO A 290 -20.16 -1.32 -4.32
CA PRO A 290 -19.02 -1.18 -3.43
C PRO A 290 -18.52 0.26 -3.36
N ASP A 291 -18.00 0.68 -2.22
CA ASP A 291 -17.26 1.92 -2.11
C ASP A 291 -15.87 1.78 -2.77
N MET A 292 -15.38 2.83 -3.36
CA MET A 292 -13.97 2.89 -3.73
C MET A 292 -13.10 3.07 -2.48
N GLY A 293 -11.88 2.56 -2.50
CA GLY A 293 -10.96 2.63 -1.38
C GLY A 293 -11.02 1.45 -0.42
N ALA A 294 -10.22 1.53 0.65
CA ALA A 294 -9.97 0.41 1.56
C ALA A 294 -11.16 0.10 2.47
N ALA A 295 -11.85 1.13 2.94
CA ALA A 295 -12.97 1.02 3.87
C ALA A 295 -14.30 1.04 3.12
N GLU A 296 -15.22 0.21 3.59
CA GLU A 296 -16.59 0.13 3.11
C GLU A 296 -17.53 0.79 4.13
N ALA A 297 -18.38 1.70 3.69
CA ALA A 297 -19.38 2.35 4.53
C ALA A 297 -20.35 1.34 5.16
N GLY A 298 -20.74 1.60 6.39
CA GLY A 298 -21.62 0.70 7.13
C GLY A 298 -20.96 -0.58 7.66
N ARG A 299 -19.66 -0.78 7.38
CA ARG A 299 -18.87 -1.88 7.95
C ARG A 299 -18.09 -1.43 9.19
N PRO A 300 -17.71 -2.35 10.06
CA PRO A 300 -16.83 -2.03 11.20
C PRO A 300 -15.52 -1.39 10.73
N ALA A 301 -15.00 -0.49 11.57
CA ALA A 301 -13.71 0.15 11.32
C ALA A 301 -12.61 -0.88 11.11
N MET A 302 -11.75 -0.61 10.13
CA MET A 302 -10.54 -1.40 9.93
C MET A 302 -9.65 -1.30 11.17
N ARG A 303 -9.01 -2.38 11.52
CA ARG A 303 -8.08 -2.45 12.65
C ARG A 303 -6.76 -3.01 12.18
N PHE A 304 -5.68 -2.50 12.73
CA PHE A 304 -4.33 -2.80 12.33
C PHE A 304 -3.46 -3.17 13.55
N GLY A 305 -2.35 -3.84 13.30
CA GLY A 305 -1.44 -4.25 14.35
C GLY A 305 -2.06 -5.25 15.33
N LEU A 306 -1.70 -5.15 16.57
CA LEU A 306 -2.19 -6.06 17.62
C LEU A 306 -3.71 -5.99 17.83
N LYS A 307 -4.33 -4.91 17.40
CA LYS A 307 -5.78 -4.70 17.52
C LYS A 307 -6.57 -5.28 16.34
N ALA A 308 -5.89 -5.74 15.28
CA ALA A 308 -6.56 -6.34 14.15
C ALA A 308 -7.24 -7.65 14.60
N ALA A 309 -8.52 -7.78 14.28
CA ALA A 309 -9.22 -9.04 14.50
C ALA A 309 -8.62 -10.10 13.58
N ALA A 310 -8.40 -11.30 14.07
CA ALA A 310 -8.22 -12.43 13.17
C ALA A 310 -9.44 -12.49 12.23
N PRO A 311 -9.27 -12.81 10.93
CA PRO A 311 -10.41 -13.09 10.09
C PRO A 311 -11.27 -14.11 10.83
N ALA A 312 -12.59 -13.88 10.86
CA ALA A 312 -13.51 -14.87 11.42
C ALA A 312 -13.13 -16.21 10.80
N SER A 313 -12.72 -17.16 11.62
CA SER A 313 -12.53 -18.52 11.15
C SER A 313 -13.85 -18.89 10.49
N ALA A 314 -13.83 -19.32 9.25
CA ALA A 314 -14.98 -19.96 8.67
C ALA A 314 -15.36 -21.06 9.68
N THR A 315 -16.41 -20.82 10.44
CA THR A 315 -16.98 -21.82 11.30
C THR A 315 -17.41 -22.92 10.33
N SER A 316 -16.75 -24.04 10.43
CA SER A 316 -17.17 -25.25 9.72
C SER A 316 -18.54 -25.63 10.29
N ASP A 317 -19.60 -25.13 9.69
CA ASP A 317 -20.92 -25.72 9.78
C ASP A 317 -20.95 -27.01 8.97
N ALA A 318 -20.11 -27.94 9.33
CA ALA A 318 -20.13 -29.32 8.88
C ALA A 318 -20.23 -30.24 10.09
N ALA A 319 -21.30 -30.07 10.84
CA ALA A 319 -21.69 -31.08 11.81
C ALA A 319 -23.18 -30.94 12.07
N ALA A 320 -24.00 -31.55 11.24
CA ALA A 320 -25.26 -32.20 11.63
C ALA A 320 -26.05 -32.66 10.39
N THR A 321 -25.76 -33.83 9.93
CA THR A 321 -26.84 -34.77 9.53
C THR A 321 -26.26 -36.16 9.60
N ARG A 322 -26.63 -36.83 10.63
CA ARG A 322 -26.77 -38.30 10.61
C ARG A 322 -28.15 -38.65 10.09
#